data_7afb9d6dc7930c28495fedba29dc1a34
#
_entry.id   7afb9d6dc7930c28495fedba29dc1a34
#
_cell.length_a   1.000
_cell.length_b   1.000
_cell.length_c   1.000
_cell.angle_alpha   90.00
_cell.angle_beta   90.00
_cell.angle_gamma   90.00
#
_symmetry.space_group_name_H-M   'P 1'
#
loop_
_entity.id
_entity.type
_entity.pdbx_description
1 polymer ?
#
loop_
_entity_poly.entity_id
_entity_poly.type
_entity_poly.pdbx_seq_one_letter_code
_entity_poly.pdbx_strand_id
1 'polypeptide(L)'
;MNRFLKFLLSLSTVAMTTILPIAANDGHEAVAAVLPAWSVIPFIGMLLSIAVIPLTHPHWWEKNMHVPAGIWSLVFIIPFAFAYGFSEAWFRFLESMLLDYVPFIVLLFGLFVAAGGIAVRGTLPGTPKVNMLILFIGTMLASWIGTTGAAMVMIRPLIRANKWRKKAAHVIVFFIFLVANIGGCLTPLGDPPLFMGFQRGVPFTWTFHLAPFLLLNMIILFAAFYFIDS
;
A
#
# COMPACT_ATOMS: atom_id res chain seq x y z
N MET A 1 25.43 -19.08 17.51
CA MET A 1 24.85 -17.98 16.72
C MET A 1 24.19 -18.56 15.48
N ASN A 2 22.85 -18.46 15.39
CA ASN A 2 22.00 -19.14 14.37
C ASN A 2 22.36 -18.68 12.94
N ARG A 3 22.31 -19.60 11.96
CA ARG A 3 22.58 -19.28 10.53
C ARG A 3 21.75 -18.12 10.01
N PHE A 4 20.52 -17.99 10.48
CA PHE A 4 19.61 -16.88 10.19
C PHE A 4 20.13 -15.53 10.72
N LEU A 5 20.67 -15.49 11.95
CA LEU A 5 21.23 -14.26 12.52
C LEU A 5 22.50 -13.82 11.77
N LYS A 6 23.34 -14.77 11.32
CA LYS A 6 24.51 -14.48 10.48
C LYS A 6 24.11 -13.94 9.11
N PHE A 7 23.03 -14.47 8.52
CA PHE A 7 22.47 -13.98 7.26
C PHE A 7 21.92 -12.55 7.41
N LEU A 8 21.15 -12.26 8.48
CA LEU A 8 20.66 -10.92 8.76
C LEU A 8 21.80 -9.91 9.02
N LEU A 9 22.83 -10.31 9.77
CA LEU A 9 24.01 -9.46 10.00
C LEU A 9 24.80 -9.22 8.70
N SER A 10 24.97 -10.22 7.85
CA SER A 10 25.63 -10.02 6.55
C SER A 10 24.80 -9.15 5.61
N LEU A 11 23.48 -9.28 5.63
CA LEU A 11 22.57 -8.44 4.85
C LEU A 11 22.61 -6.98 5.34
N SER A 12 22.65 -6.76 6.67
CA SER A 12 22.75 -5.42 7.25
C SER A 12 24.10 -4.75 6.98
N THR A 13 25.20 -5.52 6.99
CA THR A 13 26.53 -4.99 6.64
C THR A 13 26.64 -4.66 5.15
N VAL A 14 26.13 -5.49 4.27
CA VAL A 14 26.07 -5.21 2.83
C VAL A 14 25.19 -3.99 2.56
N ALA A 15 24.01 -3.90 3.18
CA ALA A 15 23.14 -2.74 3.07
C ALA A 15 23.84 -1.46 3.58
N MET A 16 24.53 -1.53 4.72
CA MET A 16 25.21 -0.37 5.31
C MET A 16 26.41 0.10 4.48
N THR A 17 27.15 -0.82 3.84
CA THR A 17 28.29 -0.46 3.00
C THR A 17 27.89 0.06 1.61
N THR A 18 26.71 -0.31 1.11
CA THR A 18 26.18 0.18 -0.17
C THR A 18 25.32 1.43 -0.03
N ILE A 19 24.59 1.60 1.06
CA ILE A 19 23.69 2.75 1.29
C ILE A 19 24.44 4.00 1.72
N LEU A 20 25.52 3.89 2.55
CA LEU A 20 26.29 5.04 3.02
C LEU A 20 26.90 5.90 1.89
N PRO A 21 27.53 5.33 0.84
CA PRO A 21 28.01 6.15 -0.27
C PRO A 21 26.89 6.70 -1.16
N ILE A 22 25.70 6.07 -1.17
CA ILE A 22 24.54 6.54 -1.92
C ILE A 22 23.94 7.79 -1.26
N ALA A 23 23.86 7.82 0.09
CA ALA A 23 23.32 8.95 0.83
C ALA A 23 24.24 10.19 0.85
N ALA A 24 25.53 10.02 0.54
CA ALA A 24 26.55 11.09 0.59
C ALA A 24 26.76 11.84 -0.74
N ASN A 25 25.98 11.51 -1.79
CA ASN A 25 26.25 12.05 -3.13
C ASN A 25 25.16 13.07 -3.54
N ASP A 26 25.37 14.33 -3.13
CA ASP A 26 24.48 15.47 -3.42
C ASP A 26 24.30 15.79 -4.93
N GLY A 27 25.03 15.11 -5.83
CA GLY A 27 24.93 15.27 -7.28
C GLY A 27 23.67 14.67 -7.93
N HIS A 28 22.88 13.91 -7.18
CA HIS A 28 21.75 13.15 -7.73
C HIS A 28 20.45 13.95 -7.93
N GLU A 29 20.29 15.09 -7.27
CA GLU A 29 19.14 15.98 -7.51
C GLU A 29 19.14 16.58 -8.93
N ALA A 30 20.33 16.72 -9.53
CA ALA A 30 20.46 17.36 -10.83
C ALA A 30 19.87 16.55 -12.00
N VAL A 31 19.85 15.20 -11.92
CA VAL A 31 19.32 14.35 -13.01
C VAL A 31 17.79 14.33 -13.01
N ALA A 32 17.16 14.36 -11.85
CA ALA A 32 15.69 14.40 -11.74
C ALA A 32 15.10 15.71 -12.30
N ALA A 33 15.84 16.81 -12.18
CA ALA A 33 15.41 18.12 -12.71
C ALA A 33 15.53 18.24 -14.23
N VAL A 34 16.23 17.32 -14.91
CA VAL A 34 16.53 17.38 -16.35
C VAL A 34 15.79 16.28 -17.14
N LEU A 35 14.99 15.44 -16.51
CA LEU A 35 14.24 14.40 -17.22
C LEU A 35 13.23 15.03 -18.18
N PRO A 36 13.25 14.65 -19.47
CA PRO A 36 12.33 15.16 -20.47
C PRO A 36 10.89 14.71 -20.16
N ALA A 37 9.89 15.52 -20.51
CA ALA A 37 8.49 15.26 -20.21
C ALA A 37 7.97 13.90 -20.71
N TRP A 38 8.54 13.34 -21.78
CA TRP A 38 8.17 12.02 -22.29
C TRP A 38 8.50 10.87 -21.31
N SER A 39 9.43 11.06 -20.38
CA SER A 39 9.77 10.06 -19.35
C SER A 39 8.61 9.69 -18.43
N VAL A 40 7.53 10.49 -18.43
CA VAL A 40 6.28 10.21 -17.71
C VAL A 40 5.42 9.16 -18.42
N ILE A 41 5.61 8.93 -19.73
CA ILE A 41 4.79 8.01 -20.54
C ILE A 41 4.78 6.57 -19.96
N PRO A 42 5.91 5.96 -19.56
CA PRO A 42 5.89 4.62 -18.97
C PRO A 42 5.07 4.54 -17.68
N PHE A 43 5.10 5.58 -16.87
CA PHE A 43 4.29 5.65 -15.64
C PHE A 43 2.79 5.73 -15.95
N ILE A 44 2.39 6.61 -16.88
CA ILE A 44 1.00 6.69 -17.35
C ILE A 44 0.55 5.37 -17.96
N GLY A 45 1.40 4.75 -18.79
CA GLY A 45 1.13 3.45 -19.41
C GLY A 45 0.92 2.35 -18.37
N MET A 46 1.72 2.33 -17.30
CA MET A 46 1.55 1.39 -16.18
C MET A 46 0.22 1.62 -15.46
N LEU A 47 -0.13 2.87 -15.14
CA LEU A 47 -1.41 3.20 -14.51
C LEU A 47 -2.60 2.79 -15.36
N LEU A 48 -2.55 3.05 -16.67
CA LEU A 48 -3.60 2.63 -17.60
C LEU A 48 -3.69 1.11 -17.71
N SER A 49 -2.56 0.42 -17.68
CA SER A 49 -2.53 -1.05 -17.67
C SER A 49 -3.22 -1.62 -16.44
N ILE A 50 -2.95 -1.07 -15.27
CA ILE A 50 -3.60 -1.48 -13.99
C ILE A 50 -5.10 -1.16 -14.01
N ALA A 51 -5.51 -0.06 -14.62
CA ALA A 51 -6.92 0.34 -14.65
C ALA A 51 -7.74 -0.45 -15.68
N VAL A 52 -7.20 -0.68 -16.88
CA VAL A 52 -7.96 -1.20 -18.04
C VAL A 52 -7.86 -2.72 -18.16
N ILE A 53 -6.67 -3.30 -18.02
CA ILE A 53 -6.47 -4.73 -18.29
C ILE A 53 -7.27 -5.64 -17.35
N PRO A 54 -7.36 -5.40 -16.03
CA PRO A 54 -8.19 -6.22 -15.14
C PRO A 54 -9.68 -6.20 -15.51
N LEU A 55 -10.17 -5.08 -16.05
CA LEU A 55 -11.58 -4.93 -16.46
C LEU A 55 -11.88 -5.66 -17.78
N THR A 56 -10.92 -5.67 -18.70
CA THR A 56 -11.10 -6.26 -20.03
C THR A 56 -10.71 -7.73 -20.07
N HIS A 57 -9.63 -8.11 -19.40
CA HIS A 57 -9.06 -9.46 -19.41
C HIS A 57 -8.66 -9.92 -17.99
N PRO A 58 -9.62 -10.12 -17.06
CA PRO A 58 -9.33 -10.41 -15.63
C PRO A 58 -8.47 -11.66 -15.45
N HIS A 59 -8.80 -12.78 -16.13
CA HIS A 59 -8.04 -14.03 -16.00
C HIS A 59 -6.61 -13.95 -16.53
N TRP A 60 -6.37 -13.15 -17.57
CA TRP A 60 -5.03 -12.93 -18.07
C TRP A 60 -4.23 -12.08 -17.08
N TRP A 61 -4.86 -11.04 -16.52
CA TRP A 61 -4.23 -10.15 -15.54
C TRP A 61 -3.76 -10.91 -14.30
N GLU A 62 -4.61 -11.75 -13.70
CA GLU A 62 -4.29 -12.53 -12.51
C GLU A 62 -3.00 -13.37 -12.68
N LYS A 63 -2.77 -13.89 -13.88
CA LYS A 63 -1.59 -14.72 -14.18
C LYS A 63 -0.37 -13.91 -14.64
N ASN A 64 -0.57 -12.77 -15.28
CA ASN A 64 0.46 -12.07 -16.04
C ASN A 64 0.63 -10.60 -15.64
N MET A 65 0.21 -10.19 -14.42
CA MET A 65 0.36 -8.79 -13.97
C MET A 65 1.82 -8.30 -13.96
N HIS A 66 2.79 -9.21 -13.85
CA HIS A 66 4.22 -8.90 -13.93
C HIS A 66 4.68 -8.49 -15.34
N VAL A 67 3.95 -8.90 -16.39
CA VAL A 67 4.34 -8.62 -17.80
C VAL A 67 4.21 -7.12 -18.12
N PRO A 68 3.05 -6.45 -17.90
CA PRO A 68 2.95 -5.01 -18.10
C PRO A 68 3.96 -4.22 -17.24
N ALA A 69 4.19 -4.66 -15.99
CA ALA A 69 5.18 -4.03 -15.12
C ALA A 69 6.59 -4.12 -15.73
N GLY A 70 6.99 -5.31 -16.19
CA GLY A 70 8.27 -5.52 -16.87
C GLY A 70 8.41 -4.71 -18.15
N ILE A 71 7.39 -4.68 -19.00
CA ILE A 71 7.39 -3.93 -20.27
C ILE A 71 7.59 -2.44 -20.00
N TRP A 72 6.78 -1.83 -19.14
CA TRP A 72 6.87 -0.39 -18.86
C TRP A 72 8.16 -0.01 -18.14
N SER A 73 8.68 -0.89 -17.28
CA SER A 73 9.99 -0.70 -16.66
C SER A 73 11.12 -0.71 -17.71
N LEU A 74 11.10 -1.63 -18.68
CA LEU A 74 12.08 -1.68 -19.76
C LEU A 74 11.95 -0.48 -20.71
N VAL A 75 10.72 -0.05 -21.02
CA VAL A 75 10.47 1.15 -21.82
C VAL A 75 11.04 2.41 -21.18
N PHE A 76 11.15 2.46 -19.85
CA PHE A 76 11.82 3.54 -19.14
C PHE A 76 13.35 3.34 -19.06
N ILE A 77 13.79 2.17 -18.56
CA ILE A 77 15.19 1.92 -18.22
C ILE A 77 16.09 1.92 -19.47
N ILE A 78 15.62 1.35 -20.60
CA ILE A 78 16.43 1.25 -21.81
C ILE A 78 16.77 2.64 -22.37
N PRO A 79 15.83 3.53 -22.68
CA PRO A 79 16.16 4.87 -23.15
C PRO A 79 16.96 5.69 -22.12
N PHE A 80 16.67 5.51 -20.83
CA PHE A 80 17.41 6.18 -19.76
C PHE A 80 18.89 5.75 -19.76
N ALA A 81 19.17 4.45 -19.86
CA ALA A 81 20.54 3.92 -19.91
C ALA A 81 21.31 4.39 -21.14
N PHE A 82 20.63 4.56 -22.29
CA PHE A 82 21.26 5.10 -23.49
C PHE A 82 21.54 6.61 -23.40
N ALA A 83 20.66 7.36 -22.73
CA ALA A 83 20.77 8.82 -22.61
C ALA A 83 21.78 9.25 -21.52
N TYR A 84 21.79 8.57 -20.39
CA TYR A 84 22.56 8.95 -19.20
C TYR A 84 23.68 7.98 -18.84
N GLY A 85 23.78 6.86 -19.55
CA GLY A 85 24.79 5.82 -19.33
C GLY A 85 24.31 4.69 -18.43
N PHE A 86 24.86 3.50 -18.66
CA PHE A 86 24.49 2.28 -17.93
C PHE A 86 24.81 2.36 -16.44
N SER A 87 25.93 3.00 -16.07
CA SER A 87 26.34 3.18 -14.67
C SER A 87 25.31 3.98 -13.87
N GLU A 88 24.81 5.10 -14.44
CA GLU A 88 23.79 5.93 -13.81
C GLU A 88 22.45 5.18 -13.72
N ALA A 89 22.03 4.49 -14.76
CA ALA A 89 20.81 3.68 -14.76
C ALA A 89 20.85 2.58 -13.69
N TRP A 90 22.00 1.89 -13.55
CA TRP A 90 22.20 0.88 -12.53
C TRP A 90 22.19 1.46 -11.13
N PHE A 91 22.83 2.62 -10.94
CA PHE A 91 22.84 3.30 -9.66
C PHE A 91 21.43 3.71 -9.22
N ARG A 92 20.64 4.33 -10.12
CA ARG A 92 19.25 4.72 -9.84
C ARG A 92 18.34 3.52 -9.58
N PHE A 93 18.55 2.43 -10.28
CA PHE A 93 17.84 1.18 -10.00
C PHE A 93 18.14 0.66 -8.59
N LEU A 94 19.42 0.63 -8.19
CA LEU A 94 19.81 0.21 -6.85
C LEU A 94 19.29 1.15 -5.78
N GLU A 95 19.36 2.45 -6.01
CA GLU A 95 18.81 3.48 -5.12
C GLU A 95 17.33 3.23 -4.87
N SER A 96 16.52 3.10 -5.91
CA SER A 96 15.08 2.83 -5.78
C SER A 96 14.80 1.48 -5.10
N MET A 97 15.59 0.45 -5.39
CA MET A 97 15.45 -0.85 -4.73
C MET A 97 15.76 -0.78 -3.24
N LEU A 98 16.85 -0.13 -2.86
CA LEU A 98 17.33 -0.14 -1.47
C LEU A 98 16.66 0.90 -0.59
N LEU A 99 16.36 2.09 -1.13
CA LEU A 99 15.80 3.20 -0.34
C LEU A 99 14.27 3.28 -0.37
N ASP A 100 13.64 2.82 -1.46
CA ASP A 100 12.18 2.86 -1.59
C ASP A 100 11.55 1.48 -1.39
N TYR A 101 11.95 0.49 -2.22
CA TYR A 101 11.27 -0.80 -2.28
C TYR A 101 11.53 -1.68 -1.05
N VAL A 102 12.78 -1.86 -0.64
CA VAL A 102 13.13 -2.75 0.49
C VAL A 102 12.49 -2.27 1.80
N PRO A 103 12.60 -0.98 2.21
CA PRO A 103 11.93 -0.49 3.42
C PRO A 103 10.40 -0.65 3.36
N PHE A 104 9.81 -0.44 2.19
CA PHE A 104 8.38 -0.63 1.97
C PHE A 104 7.96 -2.10 2.18
N ILE A 105 8.68 -3.06 1.59
CA ILE A 105 8.39 -4.49 1.77
C ILE A 105 8.61 -4.93 3.22
N VAL A 106 9.65 -4.43 3.88
CA VAL A 106 9.91 -4.72 5.31
C VAL A 106 8.76 -4.21 6.17
N LEU A 107 8.28 -2.99 5.91
CA LEU A 107 7.12 -2.44 6.61
C LEU A 107 5.87 -3.30 6.40
N LEU A 108 5.53 -3.59 5.13
CA LEU A 108 4.36 -4.42 4.82
C LEU A 108 4.45 -5.80 5.48
N PHE A 109 5.61 -6.43 5.43
CA PHE A 109 5.84 -7.72 6.07
C PHE A 109 5.65 -7.64 7.59
N GLY A 110 6.20 -6.60 8.23
CA GLY A 110 6.02 -6.37 9.67
C GLY A 110 4.55 -6.18 10.04
N LEU A 111 3.83 -5.34 9.31
CA LEU A 111 2.39 -5.11 9.52
C LEU A 111 1.57 -6.39 9.27
N PHE A 112 1.91 -7.17 8.24
CA PHE A 112 1.25 -8.43 7.92
C PHE A 112 1.44 -9.48 9.03
N VAL A 113 2.66 -9.62 9.55
CA VAL A 113 2.97 -10.54 10.65
C VAL A 113 2.23 -10.12 11.93
N ALA A 114 2.26 -8.82 12.25
CA ALA A 114 1.57 -8.29 13.42
C ALA A 114 0.05 -8.51 13.33
N ALA A 115 -0.56 -8.19 12.18
CA ALA A 115 -2.00 -8.38 11.94
C ALA A 115 -2.40 -9.86 11.90
N GLY A 116 -1.56 -10.72 11.32
CA GLY A 116 -1.82 -12.15 11.17
C GLY A 116 -1.93 -12.91 12.51
N GLY A 117 -1.29 -12.38 13.57
CA GLY A 117 -1.39 -12.92 14.93
C GLY A 117 -2.69 -12.56 15.67
N ILE A 118 -3.47 -11.60 15.16
CA ILE A 118 -4.67 -11.12 15.82
C ILE A 118 -5.89 -11.90 15.32
N ALA A 119 -6.57 -12.61 16.24
CA ALA A 119 -7.83 -13.30 15.96
C ALA A 119 -8.96 -12.73 16.81
N VAL A 120 -9.87 -11.99 16.19
CA VAL A 120 -11.10 -11.54 16.86
C VAL A 120 -12.13 -12.67 16.82
N ARG A 121 -12.51 -13.15 18.00
CA ARG A 121 -13.53 -14.19 18.17
C ARG A 121 -14.76 -13.55 18.83
N GLY A 122 -15.93 -13.80 18.28
CA GLY A 122 -17.19 -13.31 18.83
C GLY A 122 -18.38 -13.89 18.07
N THR A 123 -19.53 -13.94 18.71
CA THR A 123 -20.81 -14.44 18.17
C THR A 123 -21.85 -13.30 18.07
N LEU A 124 -21.37 -12.10 17.74
CA LEU A 124 -22.28 -10.94 17.60
C LEU A 124 -23.17 -11.14 16.35
N PRO A 125 -24.49 -10.99 16.49
CA PRO A 125 -25.39 -11.03 15.34
C PRO A 125 -25.15 -9.78 14.49
N GLY A 126 -25.06 -9.94 13.17
CA GLY A 126 -24.85 -8.87 12.21
C GLY A 126 -26.07 -7.96 12.05
N THR A 127 -26.42 -7.25 13.09
CA THR A 127 -27.40 -6.17 13.02
C THR A 127 -26.75 -4.92 12.42
N PRO A 128 -27.52 -3.96 11.87
CA PRO A 128 -26.98 -2.72 11.32
C PRO A 128 -26.01 -2.00 12.29
N LYS A 129 -26.36 -1.92 13.57
CA LYS A 129 -25.52 -1.28 14.60
C LYS A 129 -24.22 -2.04 14.86
N VAL A 130 -24.28 -3.37 14.91
CA VAL A 130 -23.08 -4.23 15.11
C VAL A 130 -22.17 -4.14 13.89
N ASN A 131 -22.72 -4.19 12.68
CA ASN A 131 -21.96 -4.01 11.46
C ASN A 131 -21.27 -2.63 11.42
N MET A 132 -21.99 -1.55 11.76
CA MET A 132 -21.40 -0.21 11.87
C MET A 132 -20.26 -0.16 12.87
N LEU A 133 -20.41 -0.80 14.05
CA LEU A 133 -19.35 -0.85 15.06
C LEU A 133 -18.10 -1.59 14.55
N ILE A 134 -18.28 -2.74 13.87
CA ILE A 134 -17.18 -3.50 13.29
C ILE A 134 -16.48 -2.67 12.19
N LEU A 135 -17.23 -2.02 11.33
CA LEU A 135 -16.69 -1.14 10.28
C LEU A 135 -15.94 0.06 10.89
N PHE A 136 -16.49 0.69 11.93
CA PHE A 136 -15.84 1.80 12.63
C PHE A 136 -14.50 1.39 13.25
N ILE A 137 -14.50 0.30 14.02
CA ILE A 137 -13.28 -0.22 14.65
C ILE A 137 -12.25 -0.57 13.56
N GLY A 138 -12.68 -1.23 12.48
CA GLY A 138 -11.81 -1.57 11.35
C GLY A 138 -11.20 -0.35 10.68
N THR A 139 -12.00 0.72 10.48
CA THR A 139 -11.54 1.98 9.91
C THR A 139 -10.49 2.66 10.79
N MET A 140 -10.69 2.67 12.09
CA MET A 140 -9.72 3.23 13.04
C MET A 140 -8.41 2.41 13.07
N LEU A 141 -8.52 1.08 13.09
CA LEU A 141 -7.36 0.18 13.06
C LEU A 141 -6.56 0.33 11.78
N ALA A 142 -7.21 0.57 10.64
CA ALA A 142 -6.55 0.66 9.33
C ALA A 142 -5.46 1.74 9.30
N SER A 143 -5.63 2.84 9.98
CA SER A 143 -4.62 3.89 10.09
C SER A 143 -3.36 3.46 10.86
N TRP A 144 -3.45 2.46 11.76
CA TRP A 144 -2.34 2.06 12.63
C TRP A 144 -1.64 0.79 12.19
N ILE A 145 -2.39 -0.20 11.70
CA ILE A 145 -1.84 -1.51 11.29
C ILE A 145 -1.91 -1.72 9.77
N GLY A 146 -2.18 -0.64 9.03
CA GLY A 146 -2.38 -0.67 7.60
C GLY A 146 -3.77 -1.19 7.19
N THR A 147 -4.24 -0.74 6.03
CA THR A 147 -5.53 -1.18 5.48
C THR A 147 -5.60 -2.69 5.29
N THR A 148 -4.53 -3.30 4.78
CA THR A 148 -4.42 -4.76 4.60
C THR A 148 -4.49 -5.50 5.94
N GLY A 149 -3.75 -5.03 6.95
CA GLY A 149 -3.76 -5.62 8.29
C GLY A 149 -5.13 -5.55 8.95
N ALA A 150 -5.74 -4.37 8.94
CA ALA A 150 -7.10 -4.17 9.47
C ALA A 150 -8.13 -5.02 8.74
N ALA A 151 -8.03 -5.10 7.41
CA ALA A 151 -8.92 -5.93 6.60
C ALA A 151 -8.80 -7.41 6.97
N MET A 152 -7.59 -7.94 7.13
CA MET A 152 -7.37 -9.35 7.52
C MET A 152 -7.96 -9.68 8.90
N VAL A 153 -7.84 -8.75 9.85
CA VAL A 153 -8.36 -8.92 11.22
C VAL A 153 -9.89 -8.85 11.24
N MET A 154 -10.47 -7.88 10.54
CA MET A 154 -11.88 -7.52 10.69
C MET A 154 -12.83 -8.19 9.69
N ILE A 155 -12.35 -8.66 8.53
CA ILE A 155 -13.21 -9.30 7.52
C ILE A 155 -13.86 -10.60 8.03
N ARG A 156 -13.11 -11.41 8.78
CA ARG A 156 -13.61 -12.68 9.30
C ARG A 156 -14.73 -12.50 10.35
N PRO A 157 -14.59 -11.62 11.36
CA PRO A 157 -15.70 -11.27 12.26
C PRO A 157 -16.93 -10.75 11.53
N LEU A 158 -16.72 -9.86 10.54
CA LEU A 158 -17.81 -9.27 9.76
C LEU A 158 -18.59 -10.33 8.98
N ILE A 159 -17.90 -11.21 8.26
CA ILE A 159 -18.53 -12.32 7.51
C ILE A 159 -19.28 -13.26 8.46
N ARG A 160 -18.68 -13.62 9.62
CA ARG A 160 -19.34 -14.49 10.60
C ARG A 160 -20.60 -13.88 11.17
N ALA A 161 -20.57 -12.59 11.54
CA ALA A 161 -21.73 -11.87 12.06
C ALA A 161 -22.91 -11.89 11.06
N ASN A 162 -22.62 -11.84 9.77
CA ASN A 162 -23.60 -11.74 8.70
C ASN A 162 -23.91 -13.09 8.00
N LYS A 163 -23.39 -14.21 8.50
CA LYS A 163 -23.54 -15.53 7.85
C LYS A 163 -25.00 -15.97 7.69
N TRP A 164 -25.89 -15.52 8.55
CA TRP A 164 -27.32 -15.83 8.52
C TRP A 164 -28.11 -15.03 7.48
N ARG A 165 -27.53 -13.94 6.95
CA ARG A 165 -28.17 -13.06 5.96
C ARG A 165 -28.06 -13.62 4.54
N LYS A 166 -29.17 -13.60 3.81
CA LYS A 166 -29.20 -14.01 2.39
C LYS A 166 -28.54 -12.98 1.46
N LYS A 167 -28.58 -11.69 1.84
CA LYS A 167 -28.01 -10.57 1.05
C LYS A 167 -27.09 -9.77 1.97
N ALA A 168 -25.80 -9.97 1.85
CA ALA A 168 -24.77 -9.28 2.64
C ALA A 168 -23.68 -8.61 1.78
N ALA A 169 -23.88 -8.54 0.46
CA ALA A 169 -22.89 -7.96 -0.46
C ALA A 169 -22.57 -6.50 -0.14
N HIS A 170 -23.60 -5.69 0.21
CA HIS A 170 -23.41 -4.28 0.59
C HIS A 170 -22.50 -4.14 1.81
N VAL A 171 -22.58 -5.04 2.80
CA VAL A 171 -21.71 -5.00 3.99
C VAL A 171 -20.24 -5.12 3.60
N ILE A 172 -19.93 -6.00 2.63
CA ILE A 172 -18.57 -6.16 2.11
C ILE A 172 -18.14 -4.94 1.28
N VAL A 173 -19.04 -4.37 0.48
CA VAL A 173 -18.73 -3.15 -0.30
C VAL A 173 -18.37 -1.98 0.63
N PHE A 174 -19.17 -1.75 1.68
CA PHE A 174 -18.85 -0.71 2.66
C PHE A 174 -17.59 -1.00 3.48
N PHE A 175 -17.30 -2.28 3.72
CA PHE A 175 -16.04 -2.69 4.34
C PHE A 175 -14.83 -2.31 3.47
N ILE A 176 -14.93 -2.52 2.15
CA ILE A 176 -13.88 -2.13 1.22
C ILE A 176 -13.69 -0.61 1.24
N PHE A 177 -14.76 0.17 1.17
CA PHE A 177 -14.66 1.62 1.19
C PHE A 177 -14.09 2.15 2.51
N LEU A 178 -14.58 1.68 3.64
CA LEU A 178 -14.23 2.20 4.96
C LEU A 178 -12.90 1.64 5.47
N VAL A 179 -12.76 0.33 5.53
CA VAL A 179 -11.63 -0.32 6.19
C VAL A 179 -10.45 -0.53 5.24
N ALA A 180 -10.72 -1.06 4.05
CA ALA A 180 -9.65 -1.41 3.11
C ALA A 180 -9.16 -0.22 2.28
N ASN A 181 -9.83 0.94 2.37
CA ASN A 181 -9.48 2.13 1.58
C ASN A 181 -9.30 3.35 2.49
N ILE A 182 -10.38 4.13 2.78
CA ILE A 182 -10.25 5.44 3.44
C ILE A 182 -9.69 5.37 4.86
N GLY A 183 -9.84 4.24 5.54
CA GLY A 183 -9.36 4.06 6.92
C GLY A 183 -7.85 4.20 7.07
N GLY A 184 -7.08 4.02 6.00
CA GLY A 184 -5.61 4.12 6.04
C GLY A 184 -5.05 5.54 6.03
N CYS A 185 -5.86 6.59 5.88
CA CYS A 185 -5.34 7.91 5.54
C CYS A 185 -4.75 8.72 6.71
N LEU A 186 -4.95 8.34 7.98
CA LEU A 186 -4.50 9.16 9.13
C LEU A 186 -3.03 9.02 9.48
N THR A 187 -2.38 7.97 9.07
CA THR A 187 -0.94 7.82 9.31
C THR A 187 -0.22 7.29 8.07
N PRO A 188 1.08 7.55 7.94
CA PRO A 188 1.89 6.96 6.87
C PRO A 188 1.91 5.44 6.86
N LEU A 189 1.64 4.78 8.00
CA LEU A 189 1.58 3.33 8.10
C LEU A 189 0.29 2.74 7.53
N GLY A 190 -0.74 3.57 7.39
CA GLY A 190 -2.07 3.14 6.96
C GLY A 190 -2.14 2.82 5.47
N ASP A 191 -1.42 3.57 4.66
CA ASP A 191 -1.50 3.47 3.20
C ASP A 191 -0.14 3.63 2.52
N PRO A 192 0.22 2.74 1.56
CA PRO A 192 1.52 2.74 0.88
C PRO A 192 1.95 4.10 0.29
N PRO A 193 1.11 4.85 -0.43
CA PRO A 193 1.51 6.16 -0.94
C PRO A 193 1.89 7.17 0.14
N LEU A 194 1.21 7.14 1.28
CA LEU A 194 1.53 8.02 2.41
C LEU A 194 2.87 7.64 3.05
N PHE A 195 3.17 6.34 3.11
CA PHE A 195 4.46 5.87 3.58
C PHE A 195 5.60 6.31 2.66
N MET A 196 5.43 6.24 1.35
CA MET A 196 6.40 6.75 0.39
C MET A 196 6.63 8.26 0.55
N GLY A 197 5.57 9.02 0.80
CA GLY A 197 5.68 10.45 1.13
C GLY A 197 6.50 10.68 2.41
N PHE A 198 6.25 9.88 3.45
CA PHE A 198 7.03 9.94 4.69
C PHE A 198 8.51 9.64 4.47
N GLN A 199 8.85 8.62 3.67
CA GLN A 199 10.25 8.31 3.30
C GLN A 199 10.93 9.46 2.54
N ARG A 200 10.16 10.27 1.81
CA ARG A 200 10.63 11.45 1.07
C ARG A 200 10.61 12.74 1.90
N GLY A 201 10.52 12.64 3.23
CA GLY A 201 10.66 13.76 4.17
C GLY A 201 9.35 14.45 4.57
N VAL A 202 8.19 13.95 4.16
CA VAL A 202 6.91 14.47 4.67
C VAL A 202 6.78 14.08 6.17
N PRO A 203 6.52 15.03 7.08
CA PRO A 203 6.38 14.71 8.50
C PRO A 203 5.28 13.69 8.77
N PHE A 204 5.50 12.78 9.72
CA PHE A 204 4.52 11.75 10.11
C PHE A 204 3.15 12.35 10.46
N THR A 205 3.14 13.48 11.15
CA THR A 205 1.92 14.16 11.61
C THR A 205 1.19 14.90 10.49
N TRP A 206 1.80 15.09 9.32
CA TRP A 206 1.17 15.79 8.20
C TRP A 206 -0.14 15.12 7.77
N THR A 207 -0.20 13.80 7.81
CA THR A 207 -1.37 13.02 7.43
C THR A 207 -2.60 13.31 8.31
N PHE A 208 -2.43 13.83 9.53
CA PHE A 208 -3.57 14.25 10.36
C PHE A 208 -4.37 15.41 9.76
N HIS A 209 -3.81 16.17 8.82
CA HIS A 209 -4.58 17.15 8.05
C HIS A 209 -5.67 16.50 7.18
N LEU A 210 -5.59 15.19 6.93
CA LEU A 210 -6.63 14.43 6.23
C LEU A 210 -7.80 14.02 7.14
N ALA A 211 -7.70 14.21 8.46
CA ALA A 211 -8.75 13.84 9.41
C ALA A 211 -10.13 14.45 9.12
N PRO A 212 -10.27 15.74 8.75
CA PRO A 212 -11.58 16.30 8.39
C PRO A 212 -12.21 15.61 7.18
N PHE A 213 -11.40 15.26 6.19
CA PHE A 213 -11.85 14.54 4.98
C PHE A 213 -12.27 13.10 5.31
N LEU A 214 -11.50 12.42 6.18
CA LEU A 214 -11.89 11.10 6.68
C LEU A 214 -13.22 11.16 7.42
N LEU A 215 -13.37 12.09 8.36
CA LEU A 215 -14.61 12.25 9.13
C LEU A 215 -15.82 12.51 8.25
N LEU A 216 -15.68 13.42 7.27
CA LEU A 216 -16.77 13.69 6.32
C LEU A 216 -17.16 12.44 5.53
N ASN A 217 -16.19 11.72 4.96
CA ASN A 217 -16.45 10.47 4.25
C ASN A 217 -17.06 9.39 5.14
N MET A 218 -16.57 9.25 6.37
CA MET A 218 -17.13 8.31 7.34
C MET A 218 -18.60 8.63 7.64
N ILE A 219 -18.93 9.88 7.89
CA ILE A 219 -20.33 10.30 8.18
C ILE A 219 -21.23 9.93 6.99
N ILE A 220 -20.82 10.27 5.77
CA ILE A 220 -21.59 9.98 4.56
C ILE A 220 -21.77 8.47 4.37
N LEU A 221 -20.67 7.70 4.46
CA LEU A 221 -20.71 6.26 4.24
C LEU A 221 -21.47 5.52 5.34
N PHE A 222 -21.32 5.91 6.61
CA PHE A 222 -22.10 5.30 7.70
C PHE A 222 -23.59 5.65 7.63
N ALA A 223 -23.93 6.87 7.22
CA ALA A 223 -25.32 7.22 6.97
C ALA A 223 -25.92 6.37 5.85
N ALA A 224 -25.23 6.31 4.69
CA ALA A 224 -25.65 5.48 3.57
C ALA A 224 -25.75 3.99 3.96
N PHE A 225 -24.75 3.48 4.69
CA PHE A 225 -24.76 2.09 5.18
C PHE A 225 -25.98 1.82 6.06
N TYR A 226 -26.27 2.71 7.03
CA TYR A 226 -27.39 2.53 7.93
C TYR A 226 -28.73 2.46 7.19
N PHE A 227 -28.94 3.34 6.21
CA PHE A 227 -30.17 3.31 5.40
C PHE A 227 -30.31 2.06 4.51
N ILE A 228 -29.19 1.49 4.05
CA ILE A 228 -29.20 0.29 3.17
C ILE A 228 -29.30 -0.99 4.01
N ASP A 229 -28.71 -1.02 5.21
CA ASP A 229 -28.63 -2.22 6.06
C ASP A 229 -29.81 -2.36 7.02
N SER A 230 -30.61 -1.28 7.24
CA SER A 230 -31.84 -1.29 8.06
C SER A 230 -33.01 -1.86 7.30
#